data_43191097e126dd8f5dd3fd7ed80e125c
#
_entry.id   43191097e126dd8f5dd3fd7ed80e125c
#
_cell.length_a   1.000
_cell.length_b   1.000
_cell.length_c   1.000
_cell.angle_alpha   90.00
_cell.angle_beta   90.00
_cell.angle_gamma   90.00
#
_symmetry.space_group_name_H-M   'P 1'
#
loop_
_entity.id
_entity.type
_entity.pdbx_description
1 polymer ?
#
loop_
_entity_poly.entity_id
_entity_poly.type
_entity_poly.pdbx_seq_one_letter_code
_entity_poly.pdbx_strand_id
1 'polypeptide(L)'
;EEGLDVITLNKLKLSDATAPNLEQWNNFLEQHKNPKSEIKIGLIGKYVELQDSYKSILESFIHAGAENKVKVKVISIHSEYINTGNIAEKLKGLHGIVVAPGFGERGIEGKIEAVRYARENKLPYLGICLGMQMAVIEYARNVLHLEGANSTEMNQDTPHPVIDLMDEQKSITNKGGTMRLGAWECDLEKNSIVWGVYNSENIEERHRHRYEYNDEYRTQLEEAGLKATGINPKTGLVEIVEIPTHPWFVGVQYHPEYKSTVANPHPLFVAFVKAALDHSENN
;
A
#
# COMPACT_ATOMS: atom_id res chain seq x y z
N GLU A 1 19.42 -18.62 -21.92
CA GLU A 1 19.83 -19.46 -23.07
C GLU A 1 21.33 -19.88 -23.00
N GLU A 2 22.04 -19.49 -21.95
CA GLU A 2 23.44 -19.80 -21.74
C GLU A 2 23.68 -21.25 -21.22
N GLY A 3 22.60 -21.97 -20.89
CA GLY A 3 22.65 -23.36 -20.42
C GLY A 3 23.30 -23.56 -19.06
N LEU A 4 23.29 -22.50 -18.22
CA LEU A 4 23.88 -22.57 -16.88
C LEU A 4 23.22 -23.64 -16.00
N ASP A 5 21.92 -23.81 -16.13
CA ASP A 5 21.13 -24.88 -15.50
C ASP A 5 21.67 -26.27 -15.88
N VAL A 6 21.87 -26.54 -17.18
CA VAL A 6 22.41 -27.81 -17.68
C VAL A 6 23.84 -28.06 -17.18
N ILE A 7 24.68 -27.01 -17.22
CA ILE A 7 26.07 -27.09 -16.72
C ILE A 7 26.07 -27.40 -15.21
N THR A 8 25.21 -26.74 -14.46
CA THR A 8 25.08 -26.91 -12.99
C THR A 8 24.62 -28.34 -12.67
N LEU A 9 23.55 -28.81 -13.31
CA LEU A 9 23.02 -30.16 -13.14
C LEU A 9 24.07 -31.23 -13.45
N ASN A 10 24.79 -31.06 -14.55
CA ASN A 10 25.89 -31.99 -14.93
C ASN A 10 26.99 -32.00 -13.86
N LYS A 11 27.42 -30.84 -13.36
CA LYS A 11 28.42 -30.75 -12.30
C LYS A 11 27.96 -31.38 -10.99
N LEU A 12 26.70 -31.26 -10.65
CA LEU A 12 26.08 -31.85 -9.45
C LEU A 12 25.70 -33.33 -9.66
N LYS A 13 25.87 -33.88 -10.86
CA LYS A 13 25.47 -35.24 -11.22
C LYS A 13 23.99 -35.53 -11.02
N LEU A 14 23.15 -34.53 -11.33
CA LEU A 14 21.69 -34.59 -11.26
C LEU A 14 21.10 -34.72 -12.67
N SER A 15 21.47 -35.83 -13.37
CA SER A 15 21.12 -36.06 -14.78
C SER A 15 19.62 -36.28 -15.04
N ASP A 16 18.86 -36.66 -14.02
CA ASP A 16 17.42 -37.01 -14.14
C ASP A 16 16.47 -35.84 -13.86
N ALA A 17 17.00 -34.61 -13.79
CA ALA A 17 16.19 -33.42 -13.58
C ALA A 17 15.33 -33.14 -14.82
N THR A 18 14.03 -32.96 -14.61
CA THR A 18 13.11 -32.53 -15.67
C THR A 18 13.42 -31.09 -16.10
N ALA A 19 13.22 -30.79 -17.40
CA ALA A 19 13.37 -29.42 -17.89
C ALA A 19 12.44 -28.45 -17.12
N PRO A 20 12.92 -27.26 -16.74
CA PRO A 20 12.10 -26.29 -16.04
C PRO A 20 10.98 -25.79 -16.95
N ASN A 21 9.76 -25.64 -16.39
CA ASN A 21 8.70 -24.93 -17.07
C ASN A 21 8.91 -23.41 -16.89
N LEU A 22 9.28 -22.74 -17.97
CA LEU A 22 9.54 -21.30 -18.00
C LEU A 22 8.41 -20.49 -18.66
N GLU A 23 7.25 -21.10 -18.92
CA GLU A 23 6.14 -20.46 -19.63
C GLU A 23 5.68 -19.17 -18.93
N GLN A 24 5.45 -19.21 -17.63
CA GLN A 24 5.03 -18.06 -16.83
C GLN A 24 6.08 -16.95 -16.82
N TRP A 25 7.36 -17.34 -16.70
CA TRP A 25 8.48 -16.40 -16.76
C TRP A 25 8.60 -15.74 -18.14
N ASN A 26 8.48 -16.51 -19.21
CA ASN A 26 8.54 -16.01 -20.59
C ASN A 26 7.36 -15.07 -20.88
N ASN A 27 6.17 -15.40 -20.41
CA ASN A 27 4.99 -14.52 -20.49
C ASN A 27 5.22 -13.19 -19.80
N PHE A 28 5.72 -13.21 -18.57
CA PHE A 28 6.08 -11.99 -17.83
C PHE A 28 7.08 -11.14 -18.62
N LEU A 29 8.17 -11.73 -19.10
CA LEU A 29 9.19 -11.02 -19.86
C LEU A 29 8.63 -10.40 -21.16
N GLU A 30 7.75 -11.12 -21.84
CA GLU A 30 7.08 -10.62 -23.05
C GLU A 30 6.25 -9.38 -22.75
N GLN A 31 5.39 -9.42 -21.72
CA GLN A 31 4.56 -8.30 -21.32
C GLN A 31 5.38 -7.11 -20.78
N HIS A 32 6.41 -7.41 -20.00
CA HIS A 32 7.30 -6.38 -19.45
C HIS A 32 8.10 -5.64 -20.52
N LYS A 33 8.59 -6.35 -21.55
CA LYS A 33 9.38 -5.78 -22.67
C LYS A 33 8.52 -5.04 -23.69
N ASN A 34 7.26 -5.45 -23.86
CA ASN A 34 6.35 -4.95 -24.89
C ASN A 34 5.06 -4.36 -24.27
N PRO A 35 5.17 -3.35 -23.37
CA PRO A 35 3.99 -2.71 -22.78
C PRO A 35 3.20 -1.96 -23.86
N LYS A 36 1.88 -1.94 -23.72
CA LYS A 36 0.97 -1.26 -24.68
C LYS A 36 0.85 0.24 -24.44
N SER A 37 1.09 0.67 -23.18
CA SER A 37 1.00 2.07 -22.75
C SER A 37 1.92 2.34 -21.57
N GLU A 38 2.00 3.59 -21.12
CA GLU A 38 2.76 4.00 -19.93
C GLU A 38 1.86 4.82 -19.00
N ILE A 39 1.91 4.52 -17.71
CA ILE A 39 1.28 5.32 -16.66
C ILE A 39 2.33 5.86 -15.70
N LYS A 40 1.99 6.95 -15.00
CA LYS A 40 2.86 7.58 -14.00
C LYS A 40 2.22 7.45 -12.62
N ILE A 41 2.95 6.85 -11.69
CA ILE A 41 2.52 6.68 -10.28
C ILE A 41 3.46 7.46 -9.38
N GLY A 42 2.92 8.32 -8.52
CA GLY A 42 3.67 9.03 -7.50
C GLY A 42 3.95 8.12 -6.30
N LEU A 43 5.22 7.94 -5.93
CA LEU A 43 5.64 7.30 -4.68
C LEU A 43 5.96 8.39 -3.67
N ILE A 44 5.03 8.60 -2.72
CA ILE A 44 5.16 9.63 -1.68
C ILE A 44 5.87 9.03 -0.46
N GLY A 45 7.11 9.43 -0.24
CA GLY A 45 7.94 8.87 0.82
C GLY A 45 8.98 9.84 1.36
N LYS A 46 9.68 9.45 2.42
CA LYS A 46 10.76 10.26 3.03
C LYS A 46 12.18 9.79 2.72
N TYR A 47 12.31 8.59 2.14
CA TYR A 47 13.60 7.99 1.80
C TYR A 47 13.73 7.76 0.29
N VAL A 48 13.16 8.66 -0.50
CA VAL A 48 13.06 8.52 -1.96
C VAL A 48 14.40 8.61 -2.68
N GLU A 49 15.42 9.18 -2.05
CA GLU A 49 16.79 9.22 -2.59
C GLU A 49 17.53 7.88 -2.42
N LEU A 50 17.06 7.03 -1.49
CA LEU A 50 17.61 5.71 -1.24
C LEU A 50 16.75 4.66 -1.98
N GLN A 51 17.14 4.31 -3.19
CA GLN A 51 16.36 3.41 -4.05
C GLN A 51 16.01 2.07 -3.37
N ASP A 52 16.92 1.56 -2.53
CA ASP A 52 16.71 0.30 -1.81
C ASP A 52 15.59 0.37 -0.75
N SER A 53 15.25 1.57 -0.24
CA SER A 53 14.23 1.73 0.78
C SER A 53 12.83 1.29 0.34
N TYR A 54 12.54 1.38 -0.95
CA TYR A 54 11.23 1.05 -1.53
C TYR A 54 11.32 -0.01 -2.62
N LYS A 55 12.41 -0.79 -2.65
CA LYS A 55 12.69 -1.75 -3.72
C LYS A 55 11.53 -2.73 -3.92
N SER A 56 10.97 -3.31 -2.86
CA SER A 56 9.86 -4.25 -2.96
C SER A 56 8.60 -3.61 -3.55
N ILE A 57 8.32 -2.33 -3.26
CA ILE A 57 7.22 -1.58 -3.87
C ILE A 57 7.49 -1.38 -5.37
N LEU A 58 8.71 -0.99 -5.73
CA LEU A 58 9.10 -0.79 -7.14
C LEU A 58 9.00 -2.09 -7.94
N GLU A 59 9.48 -3.21 -7.39
CA GLU A 59 9.34 -4.54 -7.98
C GLU A 59 7.86 -4.95 -8.12
N SER A 60 7.02 -4.67 -7.11
CA SER A 60 5.58 -4.94 -7.19
C SER A 60 4.89 -4.17 -8.33
N PHE A 61 5.34 -2.95 -8.62
CA PHE A 61 4.87 -2.19 -9.79
C PHE A 61 5.33 -2.78 -11.11
N ILE A 62 6.53 -3.39 -11.17
CA ILE A 62 6.99 -4.12 -12.36
C ILE A 62 6.09 -5.34 -12.60
N HIS A 63 5.81 -6.12 -11.56
CA HIS A 63 4.93 -7.28 -11.63
C HIS A 63 3.51 -6.90 -12.07
N ALA A 64 2.91 -5.91 -11.39
CA ALA A 64 1.58 -5.43 -11.71
C ALA A 64 1.47 -4.76 -13.09
N GLY A 65 2.52 -4.07 -13.50
CA GLY A 65 2.63 -3.46 -14.82
C GLY A 65 2.62 -4.51 -15.94
N ALA A 66 3.39 -5.58 -15.77
CA ALA A 66 3.40 -6.69 -16.73
C ALA A 66 2.01 -7.34 -16.83
N GLU A 67 1.34 -7.60 -15.71
CA GLU A 67 -0.01 -8.19 -15.67
C GLU A 67 -1.03 -7.32 -16.41
N ASN A 68 -0.95 -5.99 -16.24
CA ASN A 68 -1.80 -5.03 -16.94
C ASN A 68 -1.31 -4.66 -18.36
N LYS A 69 -0.17 -5.21 -18.80
CA LYS A 69 0.47 -4.87 -20.09
C LYS A 69 0.80 -3.38 -20.23
N VAL A 70 1.14 -2.74 -19.12
CA VAL A 70 1.46 -1.31 -19.04
C VAL A 70 2.81 -1.09 -18.37
N LYS A 71 3.57 -0.11 -18.85
CA LYS A 71 4.79 0.32 -18.19
C LYS A 71 4.44 1.28 -17.07
N VAL A 72 4.76 0.92 -15.83
CA VAL A 72 4.58 1.81 -14.68
C VAL A 72 5.84 2.63 -14.49
N LYS A 73 5.74 3.95 -14.69
CA LYS A 73 6.80 4.91 -14.38
C LYS A 73 6.56 5.46 -12.98
N VAL A 74 7.38 5.05 -12.03
CA VAL A 74 7.30 5.56 -10.65
C VAL A 74 8.04 6.88 -10.54
N ILE A 75 7.35 7.91 -10.03
CA ILE A 75 7.90 9.25 -9.75
C ILE A 75 8.03 9.37 -8.23
N SER A 76 9.26 9.34 -7.74
CA SER A 76 9.55 9.51 -6.32
C SER A 76 9.39 10.97 -5.89
N ILE A 77 8.57 11.20 -4.85
CA ILE A 77 8.27 12.54 -4.34
C ILE A 77 8.54 12.57 -2.84
N HIS A 78 9.44 13.46 -2.43
CA HIS A 78 9.82 13.60 -1.03
C HIS A 78 8.69 14.29 -0.25
N SER A 79 8.13 13.59 0.74
CA SER A 79 6.95 14.04 1.47
C SER A 79 7.19 15.33 2.28
N GLU A 80 8.42 15.58 2.75
CA GLU A 80 8.74 16.82 3.48
C GLU A 80 8.60 18.09 2.63
N TYR A 81 8.68 17.96 1.30
CA TYR A 81 8.58 19.10 0.37
C TYR A 81 7.18 19.26 -0.22
N ILE A 82 6.19 18.57 0.35
CA ILE A 82 4.78 18.71 -0.02
C ILE A 82 4.07 19.63 0.97
N ASN A 83 3.29 20.57 0.45
CA ASN A 83 2.41 21.43 1.22
C ASN A 83 1.20 21.86 0.36
N THR A 84 0.22 22.52 0.98
CA THR A 84 -1.01 22.98 0.30
C THR A 84 -0.76 23.88 -0.91
N GLY A 85 0.33 24.66 -0.91
CA GLY A 85 0.65 25.58 -2.00
C GLY A 85 1.28 24.92 -3.22
N ASN A 86 1.85 23.70 -3.09
CA ASN A 86 2.59 23.06 -4.19
C ASN A 86 2.08 21.66 -4.56
N ILE A 87 1.15 21.09 -3.81
CA ILE A 87 0.70 19.71 -4.03
C ILE A 87 0.13 19.50 -5.44
N ALA A 88 -0.67 20.41 -5.94
CA ALA A 88 -1.28 20.31 -7.26
C ALA A 88 -0.22 20.26 -8.37
N GLU A 89 0.85 21.04 -8.24
CA GLU A 89 1.97 21.04 -9.19
C GLU A 89 2.76 19.72 -9.10
N LYS A 90 3.07 19.27 -7.87
CA LYS A 90 3.85 18.05 -7.64
C LYS A 90 3.16 16.78 -8.12
N LEU A 91 1.83 16.73 -8.06
CA LEU A 91 1.04 15.56 -8.49
C LEU A 91 0.47 15.71 -9.91
N LYS A 92 0.77 16.82 -10.59
CA LYS A 92 0.29 17.07 -11.95
C LYS A 92 0.72 15.96 -12.92
N GLY A 93 -0.27 15.40 -13.64
CA GLY A 93 -0.03 14.38 -14.66
C GLY A 93 0.34 13.00 -14.10
N LEU A 94 0.14 12.76 -12.81
CA LEU A 94 0.14 11.42 -12.23
C LEU A 94 -1.23 10.77 -12.40
N HIS A 95 -1.23 9.47 -12.54
CA HIS A 95 -2.45 8.66 -12.73
C HIS A 95 -2.87 7.91 -11.46
N GLY A 96 -2.05 7.99 -10.42
CA GLY A 96 -2.30 7.47 -9.09
C GLY A 96 -1.12 7.79 -8.16
N ILE A 97 -1.34 7.66 -6.85
CA ILE A 97 -0.27 7.79 -5.86
C ILE A 97 -0.26 6.61 -4.89
N VAL A 98 0.93 6.21 -4.47
CA VAL A 98 1.14 5.34 -3.33
C VAL A 98 1.82 6.14 -2.21
N VAL A 99 1.21 6.13 -1.02
CA VAL A 99 1.83 6.67 0.19
C VAL A 99 2.57 5.54 0.90
N ALA A 100 3.89 5.66 0.87
CA ALA A 100 4.81 4.62 1.31
C ALA A 100 4.83 4.43 2.83
N PRO A 101 5.16 3.21 3.30
CA PRO A 101 5.37 2.92 4.72
C PRO A 101 6.50 3.77 5.32
N GLY A 102 6.60 3.76 6.65
CA GLY A 102 7.64 4.45 7.41
C GLY A 102 7.28 4.59 8.88
N PHE A 103 8.12 5.30 9.62
CA PHE A 103 7.97 5.55 11.06
C PHE A 103 8.34 6.99 11.38
N GLY A 104 7.80 7.52 12.51
CA GLY A 104 8.12 8.83 13.05
C GLY A 104 7.55 9.99 12.24
N GLU A 105 7.66 11.19 12.79
CA GLU A 105 6.92 12.40 12.38
C GLU A 105 7.40 13.09 11.09
N ARG A 106 8.63 12.82 10.65
CA ARG A 106 9.23 13.52 9.52
C ARG A 106 8.46 13.29 8.22
N GLY A 107 7.98 14.36 7.59
CA GLY A 107 7.26 14.34 6.31
C GLY A 107 5.81 13.85 6.38
N ILE A 108 5.23 13.77 7.57
CA ILE A 108 3.85 13.31 7.81
C ILE A 108 2.83 14.27 7.22
N GLU A 109 2.96 15.57 7.48
CA GLU A 109 1.98 16.56 6.97
C GLU A 109 1.93 16.57 5.45
N GLY A 110 3.07 16.38 4.77
CA GLY A 110 3.07 16.25 3.31
C GLY A 110 2.42 14.94 2.82
N LYS A 111 2.50 13.86 3.58
CA LYS A 111 1.76 12.63 3.26
C LYS A 111 0.25 12.84 3.44
N ILE A 112 -0.18 13.46 4.54
CA ILE A 112 -1.59 13.79 4.80
C ILE A 112 -2.14 14.70 3.69
N GLU A 113 -1.35 15.72 3.28
CA GLU A 113 -1.73 16.60 2.18
C GLU A 113 -1.87 15.86 0.83
N ALA A 114 -0.98 14.89 0.56
CA ALA A 114 -1.08 14.06 -0.63
C ALA A 114 -2.33 13.15 -0.61
N VAL A 115 -2.70 12.61 0.56
CA VAL A 115 -3.95 11.87 0.76
C VAL A 115 -5.15 12.75 0.48
N ARG A 116 -5.19 13.97 1.07
CA ARG A 116 -6.26 14.96 0.86
C ARG A 116 -6.45 15.25 -0.63
N TYR A 117 -5.36 15.56 -1.31
CA TYR A 117 -5.39 15.83 -2.74
C TYR A 117 -5.95 14.64 -3.55
N ALA A 118 -5.50 13.43 -3.25
CA ALA A 118 -5.99 12.23 -3.94
C ALA A 118 -7.49 12.02 -3.72
N ARG A 119 -7.97 12.14 -2.48
CA ARG A 119 -9.39 12.01 -2.13
C ARG A 119 -10.26 13.05 -2.84
N GLU A 120 -9.87 14.32 -2.79
CA GLU A 120 -10.64 15.43 -3.35
C GLU A 120 -10.65 15.44 -4.89
N ASN A 121 -9.54 15.03 -5.52
CA ASN A 121 -9.39 15.04 -6.98
C ASN A 121 -9.67 13.69 -7.64
N LYS A 122 -10.18 12.70 -6.89
CA LYS A 122 -10.49 11.35 -7.41
C LYS A 122 -9.27 10.66 -8.05
N LEU A 123 -8.07 10.99 -7.57
CA LEU A 123 -6.83 10.36 -8.00
C LEU A 123 -6.66 9.00 -7.31
N PRO A 124 -6.49 7.88 -8.01
CA PRO A 124 -6.27 6.57 -7.40
C PRO A 124 -5.21 6.59 -6.31
N TYR A 125 -5.57 6.05 -5.14
CA TYR A 125 -4.78 6.08 -3.92
C TYR A 125 -4.54 4.69 -3.35
N LEU A 126 -3.28 4.35 -3.04
CA LEU A 126 -2.91 3.18 -2.25
C LEU A 126 -2.05 3.62 -1.05
N GLY A 127 -2.55 3.40 0.16
CA GLY A 127 -1.82 3.66 1.40
C GLY A 127 -1.27 2.37 2.01
N ILE A 128 0.06 2.26 2.17
CA ILE A 128 0.70 1.07 2.75
C ILE A 128 1.19 1.39 4.17
N CYS A 129 0.75 0.62 5.17
CA CYS A 129 1.12 0.72 6.58
C CYS A 129 0.92 2.16 7.10
N LEU A 130 1.96 2.96 7.24
CA LEU A 130 1.87 4.37 7.58
C LEU A 130 0.95 5.14 6.60
N GLY A 131 0.90 4.73 5.33
CA GLY A 131 0.00 5.33 4.34
C GLY A 131 -1.47 5.18 4.74
N MET A 132 -1.91 4.00 5.17
CA MET A 132 -3.26 3.81 5.71
C MET A 132 -3.51 4.73 6.91
N GLN A 133 -2.56 4.82 7.84
CA GLN A 133 -2.69 5.68 9.02
C GLN A 133 -2.84 7.17 8.62
N MET A 134 -2.10 7.61 7.59
CA MET A 134 -2.26 8.97 7.05
C MET A 134 -3.64 9.20 6.44
N ALA A 135 -4.24 8.18 5.82
CA ALA A 135 -5.61 8.27 5.30
C ALA A 135 -6.64 8.43 6.42
N VAL A 136 -6.48 7.70 7.51
CA VAL A 136 -7.35 7.83 8.70
C VAL A 136 -7.22 9.22 9.33
N ILE A 137 -6.00 9.70 9.53
CA ILE A 137 -5.73 11.03 10.11
C ILE A 137 -6.28 12.14 9.19
N GLU A 138 -6.05 12.05 7.90
CA GLU A 138 -6.57 13.02 6.92
C GLU A 138 -8.09 13.10 6.98
N TYR A 139 -8.75 11.93 6.95
CA TYR A 139 -10.20 11.86 6.97
C TYR A 139 -10.80 12.39 8.27
N ALA A 140 -10.18 12.07 9.40
CA ALA A 140 -10.57 12.61 10.69
C ALA A 140 -10.46 14.14 10.75
N ARG A 141 -9.35 14.71 10.26
CA ARG A 141 -9.12 16.17 10.26
C ARG A 141 -10.04 16.92 9.29
N ASN A 142 -10.15 16.45 8.05
CA ASN A 142 -10.74 17.23 6.97
C ASN A 142 -12.19 16.86 6.65
N VAL A 143 -12.65 15.65 7.01
CA VAL A 143 -14.05 15.23 6.79
C VAL A 143 -14.85 15.27 8.09
N LEU A 144 -14.29 14.73 9.19
CA LEU A 144 -14.95 14.79 10.51
C LEU A 144 -14.70 16.09 11.28
N HIS A 145 -13.78 16.94 10.80
CA HIS A 145 -13.37 18.18 11.47
C HIS A 145 -12.86 17.99 12.91
N LEU A 146 -12.21 16.85 13.17
CA LEU A 146 -11.56 16.57 14.44
C LEU A 146 -10.20 17.29 14.47
N GLU A 147 -10.22 18.52 14.95
CA GLU A 147 -9.04 19.38 14.98
C GLU A 147 -7.92 18.75 15.80
N GLY A 148 -6.71 18.66 15.24
CA GLY A 148 -5.55 18.06 15.88
C GLY A 148 -5.53 16.53 15.89
N ALA A 149 -6.48 15.83 15.23
CA ALA A 149 -6.46 14.37 15.12
C ALA A 149 -5.10 13.87 14.59
N ASN A 150 -4.53 12.85 15.25
CA ASN A 150 -3.18 12.38 14.94
C ASN A 150 -2.98 10.92 15.39
N SER A 151 -1.78 10.41 15.13
CA SER A 151 -1.24 9.23 15.78
C SER A 151 -0.49 9.62 17.05
N THR A 152 -0.62 8.83 18.13
CA THR A 152 0.18 9.00 19.34
C THR A 152 1.67 8.67 19.12
N GLU A 153 2.05 8.10 17.95
CA GLU A 153 3.45 8.02 17.53
C GLU A 153 4.04 9.41 17.24
N MET A 154 3.25 10.31 16.64
CA MET A 154 3.68 11.64 16.19
C MET A 154 3.40 12.72 17.24
N ASN A 155 2.26 12.62 17.92
CA ASN A 155 1.86 13.55 18.97
C ASN A 155 1.18 12.77 20.10
N GLN A 156 1.89 12.58 21.20
CA GLN A 156 1.37 11.83 22.37
C GLN A 156 0.20 12.55 23.06
N ASP A 157 0.11 13.88 22.91
CA ASP A 157 -0.92 14.72 23.54
C ASP A 157 -2.04 15.10 22.56
N THR A 158 -2.19 14.33 21.46
CA THR A 158 -3.26 14.61 20.48
C THR A 158 -4.64 14.52 21.14
N PRO A 159 -5.55 15.50 20.91
CA PRO A 159 -6.91 15.44 21.44
C PRO A 159 -7.76 14.32 20.81
N HIS A 160 -7.37 13.85 19.62
CA HIS A 160 -8.06 12.81 18.88
C HIS A 160 -7.03 11.75 18.38
N PRO A 161 -6.68 10.76 19.22
CA PRO A 161 -5.74 9.70 18.88
C PRO A 161 -6.40 8.65 17.96
N VAL A 162 -6.65 9.00 16.69
CA VAL A 162 -7.30 8.12 15.71
C VAL A 162 -6.41 6.94 15.30
N ILE A 163 -5.12 7.05 15.56
CA ILE A 163 -4.12 5.98 15.50
C ILE A 163 -3.41 5.94 16.85
N ASP A 164 -3.43 4.79 17.52
CA ASP A 164 -2.89 4.66 18.89
C ASP A 164 -2.22 3.30 19.13
N LEU A 165 -1.58 3.16 20.27
CA LEU A 165 -1.10 1.87 20.78
C LEU A 165 -2.28 1.04 21.31
N MET A 166 -2.22 -0.27 21.14
CA MET A 166 -3.13 -1.16 21.85
C MET A 166 -2.90 -1.06 23.37
N ASP A 167 -3.95 -1.25 24.16
CA ASP A 167 -3.87 -1.18 25.65
C ASP A 167 -2.84 -2.13 26.23
N GLU A 168 -2.70 -3.32 25.67
CA GLU A 168 -1.67 -4.29 26.04
C GLU A 168 -0.24 -3.78 25.82
N GLN A 169 -0.04 -2.91 24.84
CA GLN A 169 1.27 -2.32 24.51
C GLN A 169 1.60 -1.10 25.37
N LYS A 170 0.59 -0.42 25.93
CA LYS A 170 0.77 0.77 26.79
C LYS A 170 1.50 0.45 28.09
N SER A 171 1.39 -0.79 28.57
CA SER A 171 2.02 -1.24 29.82
C SER A 171 3.47 -1.73 29.66
N ILE A 172 3.99 -1.84 28.42
CA ILE A 172 5.31 -2.43 28.17
C ILE A 172 6.38 -1.35 28.04
N THR A 173 7.36 -1.37 28.95
CA THR A 173 8.49 -0.42 28.96
C THR A 173 9.52 -0.68 27.86
N ASN A 174 9.64 -1.91 27.38
CA ASN A 174 10.60 -2.29 26.35
C ASN A 174 9.96 -2.31 24.96
N LYS A 175 9.98 -1.17 24.27
CA LYS A 175 9.28 -0.94 22.98
C LYS A 175 9.65 -1.91 21.85
N GLY A 176 10.80 -2.58 21.91
CA GLY A 176 11.25 -3.51 20.85
C GLY A 176 10.39 -4.77 20.70
N GLY A 177 9.70 -5.20 21.76
CA GLY A 177 8.83 -6.40 21.77
C GLY A 177 7.37 -6.17 21.42
N THR A 178 6.94 -4.94 21.10
CA THR A 178 5.52 -4.58 20.88
C THR A 178 5.11 -4.44 19.42
N MET A 179 5.99 -4.74 18.48
CA MET A 179 5.64 -4.69 17.05
C MET A 179 4.84 -5.93 16.65
N ARG A 180 3.76 -5.72 15.89
CA ARG A 180 3.14 -6.79 15.10
C ARG A 180 4.05 -7.14 13.95
N LEU A 181 4.51 -8.37 13.92
CA LEU A 181 5.43 -8.90 12.93
C LEU A 181 4.88 -10.19 12.31
N GLY A 182 5.24 -10.43 11.05
CA GLY A 182 4.89 -11.68 10.37
C GLY A 182 3.50 -11.64 9.73
N ALA A 183 2.99 -12.82 9.42
CA ALA A 183 1.72 -13.01 8.73
C ALA A 183 0.54 -13.03 9.72
N TRP A 184 -0.53 -12.31 9.40
CA TRP A 184 -1.75 -12.22 10.17
C TRP A 184 -2.97 -12.35 9.26
N GLU A 185 -3.98 -13.02 9.77
CA GLU A 185 -5.28 -13.21 9.12
C GLU A 185 -6.06 -11.89 9.07
N CYS A 186 -6.84 -11.70 8.01
CA CYS A 186 -7.75 -10.60 7.86
C CYS A 186 -9.01 -11.06 7.13
N ASP A 187 -10.16 -10.91 7.76
CA ASP A 187 -11.47 -11.13 7.16
C ASP A 187 -11.88 -9.90 6.36
N LEU A 188 -12.33 -10.12 5.12
CA LEU A 188 -12.73 -9.07 4.20
C LEU A 188 -14.24 -8.88 4.18
N GLU A 189 -14.68 -7.63 4.25
CA GLU A 189 -16.09 -7.29 4.10
C GLU A 189 -16.58 -7.62 2.69
N LYS A 190 -17.63 -8.42 2.59
CA LYS A 190 -18.21 -8.85 1.32
C LYS A 190 -18.71 -7.66 0.50
N ASN A 191 -18.42 -7.66 -0.79
CA ASN A 191 -18.71 -6.58 -1.75
C ASN A 191 -17.88 -5.31 -1.54
N SER A 192 -16.85 -5.32 -0.68
CA SER A 192 -15.85 -4.26 -0.65
C SER A 192 -14.95 -4.28 -1.90
N ILE A 193 -14.20 -3.20 -2.14
CA ILE A 193 -13.23 -3.14 -3.24
C ILE A 193 -12.21 -4.26 -3.09
N VAL A 194 -11.61 -4.39 -1.90
CA VAL A 194 -10.56 -5.40 -1.63
C VAL A 194 -11.09 -6.82 -1.68
N TRP A 195 -12.33 -7.07 -1.23
CA TRP A 195 -12.96 -8.39 -1.38
C TRP A 195 -13.03 -8.80 -2.85
N GLY A 196 -13.46 -7.88 -3.72
CA GLY A 196 -13.49 -8.12 -5.16
C GLY A 196 -12.11 -8.36 -5.79
N VAL A 197 -11.08 -7.70 -5.26
CA VAL A 197 -9.69 -7.81 -5.73
C VAL A 197 -9.06 -9.15 -5.32
N TYR A 198 -9.22 -9.55 -4.06
CA TYR A 198 -8.67 -10.82 -3.58
C TYR A 198 -9.50 -12.03 -3.98
N ASN A 199 -10.78 -11.82 -4.27
CA ASN A 199 -11.75 -12.87 -4.52
C ASN A 199 -11.76 -13.94 -3.41
N SER A 200 -11.70 -13.49 -2.17
CA SER A 200 -11.63 -14.32 -0.96
C SER A 200 -12.32 -13.60 0.18
N GLU A 201 -12.87 -14.36 1.14
CA GLU A 201 -13.45 -13.81 2.37
C GLU A 201 -12.39 -13.67 3.48
N ASN A 202 -11.28 -14.40 3.39
CA ASN A 202 -10.18 -14.34 4.34
C ASN A 202 -8.85 -14.31 3.59
N ILE A 203 -7.93 -13.49 4.07
CA ILE A 203 -6.56 -13.37 3.56
C ILE A 203 -5.57 -13.44 4.72
N GLU A 204 -4.32 -13.68 4.38
CA GLU A 204 -3.21 -13.59 5.32
C GLU A 204 -2.15 -12.66 4.73
N GLU A 205 -1.76 -11.61 5.48
CA GLU A 205 -0.80 -10.62 5.01
C GLU A 205 0.28 -10.30 6.05
N ARG A 206 1.42 -9.75 5.58
CA ARG A 206 2.60 -9.52 6.44
C ARG A 206 2.57 -8.12 7.05
N HIS A 207 2.77 -8.06 8.36
CA HIS A 207 2.76 -6.83 9.16
C HIS A 207 4.16 -6.48 9.68
N ARG A 208 4.38 -5.16 9.85
CA ARG A 208 5.56 -4.60 10.53
C ARG A 208 5.22 -3.21 11.06
N HIS A 209 4.42 -3.15 12.11
CA HIS A 209 4.02 -1.87 12.73
C HIS A 209 3.72 -2.05 14.22
N ARG A 210 3.50 -0.95 14.92
CA ARG A 210 3.18 -0.93 16.35
C ARG A 210 1.86 -0.21 16.61
N TYR A 211 1.61 0.88 15.90
CA TYR A 211 0.42 1.69 16.06
C TYR A 211 -0.70 1.16 15.16
N GLU A 212 -1.92 1.24 15.70
CA GLU A 212 -3.12 0.65 15.10
C GLU A 212 -4.20 1.71 14.92
N TYR A 213 -5.14 1.42 14.06
CA TYR A 213 -6.39 2.17 13.96
C TYR A 213 -7.12 2.11 15.31
N ASN A 214 -7.54 3.29 15.85
CA ASN A 214 -8.28 3.34 17.10
C ASN A 214 -9.78 3.10 16.85
N ASP A 215 -10.28 1.96 17.31
CA ASP A 215 -11.66 1.51 17.07
C ASP A 215 -12.72 2.43 17.69
N GLU A 216 -12.37 3.29 18.67
CA GLU A 216 -13.27 4.30 19.25
C GLU A 216 -13.78 5.29 18.20
N TYR A 217 -13.03 5.52 17.13
CA TYR A 217 -13.40 6.43 16.04
C TYR A 217 -14.07 5.72 14.86
N ARG A 218 -14.18 4.38 14.89
CA ARG A 218 -14.65 3.58 13.76
C ARG A 218 -16.02 3.99 13.28
N THR A 219 -17.00 4.04 14.16
CA THR A 219 -18.39 4.38 13.80
C THR A 219 -18.47 5.73 13.10
N GLN A 220 -17.79 6.77 13.64
CA GLN A 220 -17.81 8.10 13.07
C GLN A 220 -17.18 8.16 11.68
N LEU A 221 -16.05 7.45 11.49
CA LEU A 221 -15.33 7.38 10.21
C LEU A 221 -16.14 6.62 9.17
N GLU A 222 -16.77 5.50 9.56
CA GLU A 222 -17.62 4.71 8.67
C GLU A 222 -18.90 5.44 8.25
N GLU A 223 -19.55 6.13 9.16
CA GLU A 223 -20.74 6.97 8.86
C GLU A 223 -20.39 8.11 7.90
N ALA A 224 -19.20 8.68 8.03
CA ALA A 224 -18.71 9.72 7.12
C ALA A 224 -18.22 9.17 5.76
N GLY A 225 -18.04 7.85 5.62
CA GLY A 225 -17.72 7.20 4.34
C GLY A 225 -16.34 6.56 4.22
N LEU A 226 -15.50 6.59 5.26
CA LEU A 226 -14.26 5.80 5.33
C LEU A 226 -14.59 4.46 6.00
N LYS A 227 -14.71 3.40 5.21
CA LYS A 227 -15.13 2.07 5.66
C LYS A 227 -13.96 1.21 6.10
N ALA A 228 -14.10 0.53 7.24
CA ALA A 228 -13.18 -0.53 7.68
C ALA A 228 -13.61 -1.85 7.04
N THR A 229 -12.95 -2.26 5.96
CA THR A 229 -13.35 -3.40 5.12
C THR A 229 -12.49 -4.63 5.28
N GLY A 230 -11.46 -4.57 6.11
CA GLY A 230 -10.64 -5.69 6.51
C GLY A 230 -10.42 -5.68 8.02
N ILE A 231 -10.73 -6.79 8.69
CA ILE A 231 -10.68 -6.90 10.15
C ILE A 231 -9.91 -8.17 10.53
N ASN A 232 -8.98 -8.05 11.47
CA ASN A 232 -8.34 -9.24 12.02
C ASN A 232 -9.33 -10.04 12.88
N PRO A 233 -9.60 -11.33 12.57
CA PRO A 233 -10.65 -12.10 13.26
C PRO A 233 -10.35 -12.42 14.73
N LYS A 234 -9.07 -12.31 15.15
CA LYS A 234 -8.66 -12.65 16.52
C LYS A 234 -8.60 -11.43 17.44
N THR A 235 -8.20 -10.30 16.89
CA THR A 235 -7.97 -9.07 17.68
C THR A 235 -9.03 -7.99 17.46
N GLY A 236 -9.84 -8.10 16.40
CA GLY A 236 -10.81 -7.07 15.99
C GLY A 236 -10.17 -5.82 15.35
N LEU A 237 -8.84 -5.81 15.18
CA LEU A 237 -8.12 -4.65 14.63
C LEU A 237 -8.46 -4.42 13.15
N VAL A 238 -8.58 -3.14 12.79
CA VAL A 238 -8.81 -2.71 11.41
C VAL A 238 -7.52 -2.82 10.60
N GLU A 239 -7.57 -3.62 9.54
CA GLU A 239 -6.44 -3.89 8.66
C GLU A 239 -6.54 -3.16 7.32
N ILE A 240 -7.76 -2.80 6.91
CA ILE A 240 -8.04 -2.17 5.63
C ILE A 240 -9.09 -1.08 5.78
N VAL A 241 -8.86 0.07 5.16
CA VAL A 241 -9.84 1.14 5.02
C VAL A 241 -10.07 1.47 3.54
N GLU A 242 -11.31 1.80 3.19
CA GLU A 242 -11.71 2.16 1.83
C GLU A 242 -12.65 3.36 1.81
N ILE A 243 -12.66 4.11 0.71
CA ILE A 243 -13.73 5.05 0.36
C ILE A 243 -14.48 4.48 -0.84
N PRO A 244 -15.62 3.79 -0.65
CA PRO A 244 -16.33 3.09 -1.73
C PRO A 244 -16.83 4.00 -2.85
N THR A 245 -17.05 5.29 -2.57
CA THR A 245 -17.51 6.30 -3.55
C THR A 245 -16.36 6.92 -4.37
N HIS A 246 -15.12 6.55 -4.06
CA HIS A 246 -13.94 6.96 -4.81
C HIS A 246 -13.62 5.92 -5.88
N PRO A 247 -13.10 6.29 -7.07
CA PRO A 247 -12.72 5.33 -8.11
C PRO A 247 -11.77 4.23 -7.62
N TRP A 248 -10.78 4.59 -6.79
CA TRP A 248 -9.90 3.68 -6.07
C TRP A 248 -9.26 4.40 -4.89
N PHE A 249 -9.68 4.08 -3.66
CA PHE A 249 -9.05 4.60 -2.45
C PHE A 249 -8.98 3.48 -1.42
N VAL A 250 -7.80 2.92 -1.26
CA VAL A 250 -7.54 1.78 -0.38
C VAL A 250 -6.32 2.07 0.48
N GLY A 251 -6.46 1.90 1.79
CA GLY A 251 -5.38 1.90 2.75
C GLY A 251 -5.27 0.54 3.45
N VAL A 252 -4.07 -0.02 3.55
CA VAL A 252 -3.82 -1.31 4.20
C VAL A 252 -2.75 -1.18 5.28
N GLN A 253 -2.97 -1.78 6.45
CA GLN A 253 -2.02 -1.73 7.57
C GLN A 253 -0.83 -2.67 7.35
N TYR A 254 -1.00 -3.70 6.56
CA TYR A 254 0.03 -4.66 6.18
C TYR A 254 0.88 -4.18 4.99
N HIS A 255 1.85 -5.02 4.61
CA HIS A 255 2.82 -4.76 3.54
C HIS A 255 2.62 -5.73 2.36
N PRO A 256 1.73 -5.41 1.40
CA PRO A 256 1.44 -6.26 0.25
C PRO A 256 2.66 -6.47 -0.66
N GLU A 257 3.60 -5.52 -0.65
CA GLU A 257 4.82 -5.59 -1.44
C GLU A 257 5.72 -6.78 -1.07
N TYR A 258 5.60 -7.33 0.13
CA TYR A 258 6.41 -8.48 0.56
C TYR A 258 5.93 -9.83 0.01
N LYS A 259 4.74 -9.87 -0.58
CA LYS A 259 4.17 -11.09 -1.18
C LYS A 259 4.10 -11.05 -2.70
N SER A 260 4.44 -9.92 -3.32
CA SER A 260 4.44 -9.80 -4.77
C SER A 260 5.65 -10.48 -5.42
N THR A 261 5.39 -11.32 -6.39
CA THR A 261 6.43 -12.01 -7.19
C THR A 261 6.05 -11.99 -8.67
N VAL A 262 7.00 -12.36 -9.54
CA VAL A 262 6.73 -12.55 -10.97
C VAL A 262 5.66 -13.61 -11.21
N ALA A 263 5.70 -14.71 -10.44
CA ALA A 263 4.76 -15.81 -10.58
C ALA A 263 3.37 -15.48 -9.99
N ASN A 264 3.32 -14.64 -8.97
CA ASN A 264 2.11 -14.25 -8.29
C ASN A 264 2.15 -12.74 -7.98
N PRO A 265 1.89 -11.87 -8.97
CA PRO A 265 1.77 -10.44 -8.75
C PRO A 265 0.70 -10.16 -7.70
N HIS A 266 1.01 -9.32 -6.72
CA HIS A 266 0.09 -9.08 -5.63
C HIS A 266 -1.20 -8.39 -6.12
N PRO A 267 -2.40 -8.90 -5.80
CA PRO A 267 -3.65 -8.46 -6.39
C PRO A 267 -3.96 -6.98 -6.15
N LEU A 268 -3.60 -6.42 -4.98
CA LEU A 268 -3.78 -4.98 -4.71
C LEU A 268 -2.95 -4.10 -5.65
N PHE A 269 -1.70 -4.47 -5.94
CA PHE A 269 -0.88 -3.72 -6.90
C PHE A 269 -1.43 -3.85 -8.32
N VAL A 270 -1.89 -5.04 -8.71
CA VAL A 270 -2.49 -5.27 -10.03
C VAL A 270 -3.74 -4.39 -10.20
N ALA A 271 -4.64 -4.42 -9.22
CA ALA A 271 -5.88 -3.65 -9.27
C ALA A 271 -5.65 -2.13 -9.17
N PHE A 272 -4.70 -1.68 -8.34
CA PHE A 272 -4.32 -0.26 -8.27
C PHE A 272 -3.73 0.25 -9.59
N VAL A 273 -2.85 -0.53 -10.24
CA VAL A 273 -2.30 -0.20 -11.57
C VAL A 273 -3.40 -0.15 -12.61
N LYS A 274 -4.38 -1.07 -12.56
CA LYS A 274 -5.56 -1.02 -13.43
C LYS A 274 -6.38 0.24 -13.21
N ALA A 275 -6.67 0.61 -11.96
CA ALA A 275 -7.40 1.84 -11.64
C ALA A 275 -6.66 3.10 -12.11
N ALA A 276 -5.32 3.12 -11.98
CA ALA A 276 -4.51 4.22 -12.49
C ALA A 276 -4.50 4.28 -14.02
N LEU A 277 -4.53 3.13 -14.70
CA LEU A 277 -4.68 3.07 -16.16
C LEU A 277 -6.04 3.62 -16.60
N ASP A 278 -7.11 3.17 -15.96
CA ASP A 278 -8.46 3.67 -16.24
C ASP A 278 -8.60 5.18 -16.00
N HIS A 279 -7.95 5.68 -14.93
CA HIS A 279 -7.88 7.12 -14.68
C HIS A 279 -7.13 7.88 -15.78
N SER A 280 -6.06 7.30 -16.33
CA SER A 280 -5.29 7.93 -17.42
C SER A 280 -6.04 7.98 -18.76
N GLU A 281 -6.98 7.08 -18.99
CA GLU A 281 -7.78 7.01 -20.22
C GLU A 281 -8.98 7.98 -20.18
N ASN A 282 -9.39 8.40 -18.99
CA ASN A 282 -10.55 9.27 -18.77
C ASN A 282 -10.19 10.76 -18.53
N ASN A 283 -8.90 11.10 -18.46
CA ASN A 283 -8.37 12.46 -18.25
C ASN A 283 -7.28 12.81 -19.26
#